data_09577b9ac0ea889c17282d846dcefabf
#
_entry.id   09577b9ac0ea889c17282d846dcefabf
#
_cell.length_a   1.000
_cell.length_b   1.000
_cell.length_c   1.000
_cell.angle_alpha   90.00
_cell.angle_beta   90.00
_cell.angle_gamma   90.00
#
_symmetry.space_group_name_H-M   'P 1'
#
loop_
_entity.id
_entity.type
_entity.pdbx_description
1 polymer ?
#
loop_
_entity_poly.entity_id
_entity_poly.type
_entity_poly.pdbx_seq_one_letter_code
_entity_poly.pdbx_strand_id
1 'polypeptide(L)'
;MRGLLACALMCFAQMAYAQEETALADGALLRGLDKVNGAVHDVALRAGKSIEIGNLRVALGECRYPVANPVGDAFAHLTIQNVDTNDTVFNGWMLASSPALNPLEHARYDVWVLRCAMAETSGE
;
A
#
# COMPACT_ATOMS: atom_id res chain seq x y z
N MET A 1 45.36 -29.35 -38.68
CA MET A 1 43.99 -29.12 -38.23
C MET A 1 44.00 -28.29 -36.97
N ARG A 2 43.61 -27.09 -37.10
CA ARG A 2 43.55 -26.21 -35.95
C ARG A 2 42.11 -26.02 -35.59
N GLY A 3 41.67 -26.66 -34.53
CA GLY A 3 40.37 -26.40 -33.94
C GLY A 3 40.39 -25.01 -33.33
N LEU A 4 39.66 -24.11 -33.94
CA LEU A 4 39.31 -22.85 -33.31
C LEU A 4 38.25 -23.13 -32.26
N LEU A 5 38.71 -23.27 -31.00
CA LEU A 5 37.84 -23.20 -29.87
C LEU A 5 37.41 -21.75 -29.72
N ALA A 6 36.33 -21.43 -30.38
CA ALA A 6 35.59 -20.20 -30.06
C ALA A 6 34.98 -20.38 -28.69
N CYS A 7 35.69 -19.94 -27.66
CA CYS A 7 35.06 -19.67 -26.37
C CYS A 7 34.06 -18.55 -26.60
N ALA A 8 32.83 -18.93 -26.90
CA ALA A 8 31.73 -18.04 -26.76
C ALA A 8 31.53 -17.80 -25.25
N LEU A 9 32.18 -16.75 -24.76
CA LEU A 9 31.77 -16.16 -23.49
C LEU A 9 30.37 -15.64 -23.67
N MET A 10 29.40 -16.49 -23.34
CA MET A 10 28.06 -16.01 -23.09
C MET A 10 28.13 -15.16 -21.82
N CYS A 11 28.31 -13.88 -21.99
CA CYS A 11 27.96 -12.91 -20.98
C CYS A 11 26.45 -13.01 -20.75
N PHE A 12 26.05 -13.84 -19.82
CA PHE A 12 24.74 -13.70 -19.21
C PHE A 12 24.77 -12.37 -18.48
N ALA A 13 24.28 -11.33 -19.16
CA ALA A 13 23.92 -10.11 -18.50
C ALA A 13 22.78 -10.48 -17.54
N GLN A 14 23.14 -10.72 -16.29
CA GLN A 14 22.16 -10.83 -15.25
C GLN A 14 21.55 -9.43 -15.13
N MET A 15 20.34 -9.30 -15.65
CA MET A 15 19.54 -8.14 -15.33
C MET A 15 19.24 -8.22 -13.84
N ALA A 16 20.06 -7.55 -13.05
CA ALA A 16 19.74 -7.30 -11.66
C ALA A 16 18.54 -6.37 -11.68
N TYR A 17 17.36 -6.92 -11.48
CA TYR A 17 16.20 -6.10 -11.14
C TYR A 17 16.50 -5.49 -9.78
N ALA A 18 16.83 -4.21 -9.78
CA ALA A 18 16.92 -3.46 -8.55
C ALA A 18 15.51 -3.31 -8.00
N GLN A 19 15.14 -4.20 -7.08
CA GLN A 19 13.93 -4.04 -6.31
C GLN A 19 14.13 -2.83 -5.39
N GLU A 20 13.15 -1.92 -5.41
CA GLU A 20 13.13 -0.80 -4.50
C GLU A 20 13.04 -1.32 -3.07
N GLU A 21 14.02 -0.94 -2.25
CA GLU A 21 14.02 -1.27 -0.84
C GLU A 21 12.91 -0.50 -0.12
N THR A 22 12.12 -1.23 0.65
CA THR A 22 11.06 -0.66 1.48
C THR A 22 11.31 -0.96 2.95
N ALA A 23 10.78 -0.10 3.81
CA ALA A 23 10.77 -0.28 5.24
C ALA A 23 9.35 -0.23 5.78
N LEU A 24 9.14 -0.88 6.93
CA LEU A 24 7.86 -0.87 7.62
C LEU A 24 7.68 0.43 8.40
N ALA A 25 6.52 1.05 8.23
CA ALA A 25 6.05 2.13 9.06
C ALA A 25 5.18 1.60 10.21
N ASP A 26 4.89 2.46 11.18
CA ASP A 26 4.03 2.10 12.32
C ASP A 26 2.55 2.07 11.94
N GLY A 27 2.18 2.76 10.90
CA GLY A 27 0.82 2.81 10.41
C GLY A 27 0.71 3.59 9.11
N ALA A 28 -0.50 4.04 8.82
CA ALA A 28 -0.81 4.80 7.61
C ALA A 28 -1.83 5.90 7.90
N LEU A 29 -1.78 6.96 7.10
CA LEU A 29 -2.85 7.93 7.00
C LEU A 29 -3.72 7.53 5.81
N LEU A 30 -4.99 7.27 6.08
CA LEU A 30 -5.98 6.89 5.10
C LEU A 30 -6.98 8.01 4.89
N ARG A 31 -7.53 8.09 3.71
CA ARG A 31 -8.65 8.99 3.41
C ARG A 31 -9.87 8.17 3.01
N GLY A 32 -10.97 8.45 3.69
CA GLY A 32 -12.27 7.91 3.36
C GLY A 32 -13.18 8.98 2.77
N LEU A 33 -13.91 8.61 1.72
CA LEU A 33 -14.88 9.48 1.05
C LEU A 33 -16.24 8.79 1.02
N ASP A 34 -17.28 9.51 1.45
CA ASP A 34 -18.67 9.15 1.19
C ASP A 34 -19.10 9.82 -0.12
N LYS A 35 -19.25 9.04 -1.18
CA LYS A 35 -19.57 9.56 -2.52
C LYS A 35 -21.01 10.09 -2.63
N VAL A 36 -21.86 9.77 -1.68
CA VAL A 36 -23.26 10.23 -1.69
C VAL A 36 -23.37 11.66 -1.19
N ASN A 37 -22.67 12.00 -0.10
CA ASN A 37 -22.76 13.33 0.51
C ASN A 37 -21.47 14.16 0.40
N GLY A 38 -20.38 13.58 -0.17
CA GLY A 38 -19.11 14.26 -0.32
C GLY A 38 -18.29 14.38 0.96
N ALA A 39 -18.69 13.76 2.05
CA ALA A 39 -17.95 13.84 3.31
C ALA A 39 -16.60 13.13 3.18
N VAL A 40 -15.53 13.80 3.63
CA VAL A 40 -14.15 13.30 3.61
C VAL A 40 -13.64 13.20 5.04
N HIS A 41 -13.04 12.07 5.38
CA HIS A 41 -12.43 11.83 6.67
C HIS A 41 -11.01 11.28 6.49
N ASP A 42 -10.04 11.95 7.11
CA ASP A 42 -8.68 11.44 7.20
C ASP A 42 -8.49 10.74 8.53
N VAL A 43 -7.91 9.55 8.47
CA VAL A 43 -7.76 8.68 9.64
C VAL A 43 -6.35 8.15 9.71
N ALA A 44 -5.70 8.35 10.85
CA ALA A 44 -4.44 7.68 11.16
C ALA A 44 -4.74 6.32 11.78
N LEU A 45 -4.23 5.26 11.18
CA LEU A 45 -4.47 3.89 11.60
C LEU A 45 -3.13 3.17 11.80
N ARG A 46 -2.96 2.56 12.96
CA ARG A 46 -1.78 1.73 13.23
C ARG A 46 -1.88 0.39 12.51
N ALA A 47 -0.72 -0.14 12.11
CA ALA A 47 -0.62 -1.48 11.57
C ALA A 47 -1.20 -2.50 12.57
N GLY A 48 -1.98 -3.44 12.07
CA GLY A 48 -2.68 -4.44 12.86
C GLY A 48 -3.99 -3.97 13.50
N LYS A 49 -4.40 -2.73 13.25
CA LYS A 49 -5.65 -2.16 13.77
C LYS A 49 -6.68 -1.98 12.66
N SER A 50 -7.90 -1.75 13.07
CA SER A 50 -9.01 -1.47 12.17
C SER A 50 -9.84 -0.30 12.67
N ILE A 51 -10.57 0.32 11.73
CA ILE A 51 -11.49 1.41 12.00
C ILE A 51 -12.72 1.26 11.12
N GLU A 52 -13.85 1.78 11.59
CA GLU A 52 -15.07 1.83 10.80
C GLU A 52 -15.17 3.17 10.08
N ILE A 53 -15.41 3.10 8.76
CA ILE A 53 -15.74 4.23 7.91
C ILE A 53 -17.10 3.92 7.30
N GLY A 54 -18.14 4.63 7.75
CA GLY A 54 -19.51 4.29 7.40
C GLY A 54 -19.84 2.85 7.84
N ASN A 55 -20.29 2.02 6.92
CA ASN A 55 -20.54 0.61 7.17
C ASN A 55 -19.38 -0.31 6.75
N LEU A 56 -18.21 0.26 6.51
CA LEU A 56 -17.01 -0.49 6.19
C LEU A 56 -16.07 -0.59 7.39
N ARG A 57 -15.51 -1.77 7.60
CA ARG A 57 -14.40 -1.97 8.53
C ARG A 57 -13.11 -2.03 7.72
N VAL A 58 -12.22 -1.09 7.96
CA VAL A 58 -10.94 -0.97 7.27
C VAL A 58 -9.85 -1.44 8.20
N ALA A 59 -9.18 -2.53 7.85
CA ALA A 59 -8.05 -3.06 8.61
C ALA A 59 -6.74 -2.79 7.86
N LEU A 60 -5.77 -2.23 8.55
CA LEU A 60 -4.42 -2.04 8.03
C LEU A 60 -3.54 -3.20 8.47
N GLY A 61 -3.05 -3.97 7.51
CA GLY A 61 -2.06 -5.01 7.78
C GLY A 61 -0.69 -4.40 8.03
N GLU A 62 -0.18 -3.68 7.05
CA GLU A 62 1.10 -2.97 7.14
C GLU A 62 1.13 -1.80 6.16
N CYS A 63 2.03 -0.84 6.42
CA CYS A 63 2.39 0.21 5.49
C CYS A 63 3.89 0.21 5.30
N ARG A 64 4.33 0.22 4.04
CA ARG A 64 5.72 0.26 3.65
C ARG A 64 6.01 1.53 2.87
N TYR A 65 7.19 2.06 3.05
CA TYR A 65 7.66 3.24 2.32
C TYR A 65 9.02 2.96 1.68
N PRO A 66 9.34 3.63 0.55
CA PRO A 66 10.66 3.48 -0.07
C PRO A 66 11.75 4.11 0.81
N VAL A 67 12.77 3.32 1.13
CA VAL A 67 13.87 3.78 2.02
C VAL A 67 14.60 4.97 1.42
N ALA A 68 14.80 4.97 0.10
CA ALA A 68 15.51 6.04 -0.60
C ALA A 68 14.71 7.35 -0.65
N ASN A 69 13.40 7.29 -0.54
CA ASN A 69 12.51 8.44 -0.57
C ASN A 69 11.27 8.20 0.29
N PRO A 70 11.38 8.34 1.63
CA PRO A 70 10.31 7.95 2.56
C PRO A 70 8.98 8.66 2.35
N VAL A 71 8.98 9.84 1.75
CA VAL A 71 7.77 10.62 1.47
C VAL A 71 7.31 10.48 0.01
N GLY A 72 8.05 9.74 -0.81
CA GLY A 72 7.76 9.62 -2.24
C GLY A 72 6.61 8.69 -2.57
N ASP A 73 6.32 7.73 -1.71
CA ASP A 73 5.22 6.79 -1.91
C ASP A 73 4.86 6.09 -0.60
N ALA A 74 3.76 5.36 -0.63
CA ALA A 74 3.35 4.48 0.45
C ALA A 74 2.64 3.27 -0.13
N PHE A 75 2.93 2.10 0.42
CA PHE A 75 2.33 0.82 0.05
C PHE A 75 1.59 0.28 1.27
N ALA A 76 0.28 0.34 1.25
CA ALA A 76 -0.55 -0.10 2.36
C ALA A 76 -1.30 -1.37 1.99
N HIS A 77 -1.22 -2.38 2.85
CA HIS A 77 -2.05 -3.58 2.73
C HIS A 77 -3.32 -3.38 3.52
N LEU A 78 -4.45 -3.35 2.84
CA LEU A 78 -5.76 -3.14 3.44
C LEU A 78 -6.65 -4.36 3.23
N THR A 79 -7.41 -4.67 4.26
CA THR A 79 -8.56 -5.56 4.18
C THR A 79 -9.79 -4.78 4.60
N ILE A 80 -10.76 -4.70 3.70
CA ILE A 80 -11.98 -3.92 3.92
C ILE A 80 -13.17 -4.87 3.86
N GLN A 81 -13.98 -4.85 4.91
CA GLN A 81 -15.16 -5.68 5.05
C GLN A 81 -16.40 -4.83 5.26
N ASN A 82 -17.53 -5.33 4.77
CA ASN A 82 -18.82 -4.77 5.11
C ASN A 82 -19.18 -5.20 6.54
N VAL A 83 -19.47 -4.23 7.40
CA VAL A 83 -19.80 -4.51 8.82
C VAL A 83 -21.08 -5.33 8.97
N ASP A 84 -22.06 -5.09 8.11
CA ASP A 84 -23.39 -5.72 8.22
C ASP A 84 -23.36 -7.20 7.80
N THR A 85 -22.54 -7.53 6.80
CA THR A 85 -22.51 -8.88 6.20
C THR A 85 -21.21 -9.64 6.47
N ASN A 86 -20.17 -8.98 6.96
CA ASN A 86 -18.80 -9.46 7.08
C ASN A 86 -18.17 -9.89 5.75
N ASP A 87 -18.76 -9.51 4.62
CA ASP A 87 -18.16 -9.76 3.33
C ASP A 87 -16.92 -8.90 3.13
N THR A 88 -15.86 -9.52 2.60
CA THR A 88 -14.65 -8.79 2.20
C THR A 88 -14.90 -8.13 0.86
N VAL A 89 -14.82 -6.80 0.83
CA VAL A 89 -15.00 -5.99 -0.37
C VAL A 89 -13.68 -5.55 -0.99
N PHE A 90 -12.60 -5.64 -0.25
CA PHE A 90 -11.24 -5.37 -0.73
C PHE A 90 -10.22 -6.12 0.11
N ASN A 91 -9.22 -6.68 -0.54
CA ASN A 91 -8.05 -7.28 0.13
C ASN A 91 -6.86 -7.15 -0.81
N GLY A 92 -5.94 -6.29 -0.48
CA GLY A 92 -4.77 -6.08 -1.32
C GLY A 92 -3.94 -4.86 -0.94
N TRP A 93 -3.01 -4.55 -1.82
CA TRP A 93 -2.12 -3.41 -1.67
C TRP A 93 -2.65 -2.20 -2.41
N MET A 94 -2.61 -1.05 -1.73
CA MET A 94 -2.87 0.26 -2.32
C MET A 94 -1.59 1.08 -2.35
N LEU A 95 -1.37 1.80 -3.45
CA LEU A 95 -0.23 2.69 -3.63
C LEU A 95 -0.69 4.14 -3.54
N ALA A 96 -0.04 4.93 -2.68
CA ALA A 96 -0.39 6.33 -2.51
C ALA A 96 -0.21 7.15 -3.78
N SER A 97 0.85 6.87 -4.55
CA SER A 97 1.14 7.55 -5.81
C SER A 97 0.21 7.17 -6.96
N SER A 98 -0.51 6.06 -6.84
CA SER A 98 -1.36 5.52 -7.91
C SER A 98 -2.64 4.93 -7.34
N PRO A 99 -3.53 5.74 -6.76
CA PRO A 99 -4.74 5.24 -6.10
C PRO A 99 -5.67 4.45 -7.03
N ALA A 100 -5.65 4.78 -8.32
CA ALA A 100 -6.50 4.14 -9.32
C ALA A 100 -5.98 2.77 -9.78
N LEU A 101 -4.76 2.38 -9.38
CA LEU A 101 -4.16 1.12 -9.83
C LEU A 101 -4.86 -0.10 -9.23
N ASN A 102 -5.26 0.00 -7.97
CA ASN A 102 -5.99 -1.05 -7.26
C ASN A 102 -7.01 -0.41 -6.31
N PRO A 103 -8.10 0.17 -6.85
CA PRO A 103 -9.05 0.92 -6.05
C PRO A 103 -10.04 0.00 -5.32
N LEU A 104 -10.60 0.52 -4.24
CA LEU A 104 -11.81 -0.06 -3.67
C LEU A 104 -12.98 0.19 -4.64
N GLU A 105 -13.62 -0.88 -5.08
CA GLU A 105 -14.85 -0.79 -5.86
C GLU A 105 -16.04 -0.90 -4.93
N HIS A 106 -16.68 0.22 -4.66
CA HIS A 106 -17.85 0.31 -3.79
C HIS A 106 -18.78 1.41 -4.28
N ALA A 107 -20.07 1.16 -4.18
CA ALA A 107 -21.08 2.10 -4.69
C ALA A 107 -21.09 3.42 -3.93
N ARG A 108 -20.81 3.39 -2.61
CA ARG A 108 -20.95 4.55 -1.75
C ARG A 108 -19.63 5.10 -1.24
N TYR A 109 -18.69 4.22 -0.86
CA TYR A 109 -17.47 4.64 -0.19
C TYR A 109 -16.24 4.46 -1.08
N ASP A 110 -15.28 5.35 -0.87
CA ASP A 110 -13.93 5.21 -1.38
C ASP A 110 -12.95 5.34 -0.22
N VAL A 111 -11.88 4.56 -0.28
CA VAL A 111 -10.82 4.57 0.73
C VAL A 111 -9.50 4.41 0.01
N TRP A 112 -8.53 5.25 0.35
CA TRP A 112 -7.18 5.10 -0.18
C TRP A 112 -6.13 5.57 0.81
N VAL A 113 -4.89 5.16 0.60
CA VAL A 113 -3.76 5.56 1.42
C VAL A 113 -3.20 6.89 0.93
N LEU A 114 -2.92 7.80 1.87
CA LEU A 114 -2.26 9.06 1.59
C LEU A 114 -0.75 8.96 1.78
N ARG A 115 -0.31 8.38 2.89
CA ARG A 115 1.08 8.15 3.24
C ARG A 115 1.20 7.16 4.38
N CYS A 116 2.39 6.60 4.57
CA CYS A 116 2.71 5.90 5.79
C CYS A 116 2.87 6.90 6.95
N ALA A 117 2.54 6.44 8.15
CA ALA A 117 2.69 7.19 9.38
C ALA A 117 3.70 6.51 10.28
N MET A 118 4.66 7.27 10.77
CA MET A 118 5.59 6.81 11.79
C MET A 118 4.99 7.03 13.17
N ALA A 119 5.37 6.20 14.14
CA ALA A 119 4.98 6.45 15.53
C ALA A 119 5.48 7.84 15.92
N GLU A 120 4.56 8.68 16.40
CA GLU A 120 4.99 9.89 17.04
C GLU A 120 5.82 9.48 18.25
N THR A 121 7.09 9.84 18.23
CA THR A 121 7.84 9.89 19.47
C THR A 121 7.22 11.01 20.28
N SER A 122 6.14 10.68 20.95
CA SER A 122 5.61 11.62 21.91
C SER A 122 6.62 11.73 23.04
N GLY A 123 7.46 12.70 22.97
CA GLY A 123 8.22 13.15 24.11
C GLY A 123 7.35 13.92 25.09
N GLU A 124 6.10 13.70 24.98
CA GLU A 124 5.13 14.35 25.85
C GLU A 124 4.74 13.46 27.00
#